data_109053b573d7f3bf9e552932c743a24b
#
_entry.id   109053b573d7f3bf9e552932c743a24b
#
_cell.length_a   1.000
_cell.length_b   1.000
_cell.length_c   1.000
_cell.angle_alpha   90.00
_cell.angle_beta   90.00
_cell.angle_gamma   90.00
#
_symmetry.space_group_name_H-M   'P 1'
#
loop_
_entity.id
_entity.type
_entity.pdbx_description
1 polymer ?
#
loop_
_entity_poly.entity_id
_entity_poly.type
_entity_poly.pdbx_seq_one_letter_code
_entity_poly.pdbx_strand_id
1 'polypeptide(L)'
;MKLHLFAVLAAAALMAGCAKEQTRYGDARAVETLTNQFGSTDLQLMAETMARSMLQAPVIASSNLPVVTVQEVRNKTSEYIDTRAITDSIRSELQKGGRVRFAVDAAGMNPQVEELKRQQQSGLYAKETAAEMGQMVGAQYRLEGNIISIVKQVKDAKDVYYKLNLQLWNIRNGLLEWSDEKEIRKTTTRG
;
A
#
# COMPACT_ATOMS: atom_id res chain seq x y z
N MET A 1 49.42 37.20 -27.82
CA MET A 1 48.39 36.51 -28.57
C MET A 1 47.96 35.14 -27.99
N LYS A 2 48.91 34.33 -27.49
CA LYS A 2 48.58 32.98 -26.90
C LYS A 2 47.88 33.09 -25.53
N LEU A 3 48.15 34.12 -24.71
CA LEU A 3 47.61 34.26 -23.37
C LEU A 3 46.13 34.66 -23.38
N HIS A 4 45.68 35.43 -24.35
CA HIS A 4 44.24 35.83 -24.47
C HIS A 4 43.36 34.67 -24.99
N LEU A 5 43.95 33.74 -25.76
CA LEU A 5 43.22 32.57 -26.29
C LEU A 5 42.86 31.59 -25.12
N PHE A 6 43.79 31.42 -24.14
CA PHE A 6 43.55 30.59 -22.96
C PHE A 6 42.50 31.21 -22.01
N ALA A 7 42.47 32.53 -21.87
CA ALA A 7 41.48 33.19 -21.05
C ALA A 7 40.05 33.09 -21.61
N VAL A 8 39.91 33.12 -22.93
CA VAL A 8 38.60 32.97 -23.60
C VAL A 8 38.11 31.51 -23.53
N LEU A 9 39.00 30.53 -23.64
CA LEU A 9 38.62 29.09 -23.47
C LEU A 9 38.21 28.79 -22.02
N ALA A 10 38.87 29.37 -21.03
CA ALA A 10 38.53 29.18 -19.61
C ALA A 10 37.19 29.85 -19.25
N ALA A 11 36.85 31.00 -19.83
CA ALA A 11 35.57 31.65 -19.64
C ALA A 11 34.38 30.87 -20.28
N ALA A 12 34.63 30.22 -21.41
CA ALA A 12 33.60 29.38 -22.09
C ALA A 12 33.27 28.10 -21.30
N ALA A 13 34.22 27.54 -20.56
CA ALA A 13 34.00 26.35 -19.74
C ALA A 13 33.14 26.61 -18.47
N LEU A 14 33.02 27.87 -18.02
CA LEU A 14 32.21 28.23 -16.85
C LEU A 14 30.72 28.39 -17.18
N MET A 15 30.32 28.34 -18.44
CA MET A 15 28.93 28.40 -18.88
C MET A 15 28.33 27.01 -19.12
N ALA A 16 28.98 25.91 -18.69
CA ALA A 16 28.39 24.58 -18.65
C ALA A 16 27.24 24.57 -17.66
N GLY A 17 26.05 24.85 -18.18
CA GLY A 17 24.85 25.23 -17.48
C GLY A 17 24.44 24.22 -16.41
N CYS A 18 23.99 24.72 -15.29
CA CYS A 18 23.15 24.01 -14.35
C CYS A 18 21.98 23.41 -15.12
N ALA A 19 21.94 22.08 -15.23
CA ALA A 19 20.78 21.39 -15.78
C ALA A 19 19.57 21.79 -14.89
N LYS A 20 18.62 22.51 -15.49
CA LYS A 20 17.42 22.96 -14.78
C LYS A 20 16.56 21.73 -14.51
N GLU A 21 16.40 21.38 -13.23
CA GLU A 21 15.48 20.35 -12.83
C GLU A 21 14.06 20.72 -13.28
N GLN A 22 13.39 19.79 -13.97
CA GLN A 22 12.02 19.97 -14.43
C GLN A 22 11.14 18.87 -13.85
N THR A 23 10.14 19.27 -13.07
CA THR A 23 9.10 18.38 -12.57
C THR A 23 7.85 18.56 -13.44
N ARG A 24 7.22 17.45 -13.82
CA ARG A 24 5.95 17.44 -14.56
C ARG A 24 5.05 16.32 -14.06
N TYR A 25 3.75 16.50 -14.21
CA TYR A 25 2.79 15.43 -13.94
C TYR A 25 2.94 14.32 -14.98
N GLY A 26 2.86 13.05 -14.53
CA GLY A 26 2.85 11.86 -15.36
C GLY A 26 1.57 11.05 -15.14
N ASP A 27 1.39 10.00 -15.93
CA ASP A 27 0.32 9.02 -15.72
C ASP A 27 0.64 8.17 -14.48
N ALA A 28 -0.22 8.25 -13.47
CA ALA A 28 -0.06 7.50 -12.22
C ALA A 28 -0.19 5.96 -12.41
N ARG A 29 -0.72 5.49 -13.56
CA ARG A 29 -0.83 4.08 -13.90
C ARG A 29 0.22 3.62 -14.90
N ALA A 30 1.12 4.49 -15.32
CA ALA A 30 2.24 4.11 -16.17
C ALA A 30 3.14 3.09 -15.47
N VAL A 31 3.62 2.09 -16.24
CA VAL A 31 4.52 1.07 -15.71
C VAL A 31 5.85 1.71 -15.33
N GLU A 32 6.21 1.61 -14.06
CA GLU A 32 7.47 2.12 -13.54
C GLU A 32 8.62 1.17 -13.89
N THR A 33 9.63 1.69 -14.59
CA THR A 33 10.80 0.91 -15.04
C THR A 33 12.13 1.47 -14.59
N LEU A 34 12.12 2.53 -13.76
CA LEU A 34 13.33 3.27 -13.35
C LEU A 34 14.27 2.45 -12.46
N THR A 35 13.70 1.62 -11.58
CA THR A 35 14.48 0.83 -10.62
C THR A 35 13.90 -0.57 -10.45
N ASN A 36 14.68 -1.45 -9.82
CA ASN A 36 14.20 -2.76 -9.37
C ASN A 36 13.67 -2.76 -7.92
N GLN A 37 13.58 -1.61 -7.28
CA GLN A 37 12.96 -1.46 -5.96
C GLN A 37 11.44 -1.52 -6.06
N PHE A 38 10.79 -1.75 -4.92
CA PHE A 38 9.32 -1.73 -4.83
C PHE A 38 8.79 -0.34 -5.21
N GLY A 39 7.85 -0.28 -6.13
CA GLY A 39 7.31 0.97 -6.67
C GLY A 39 5.80 0.99 -6.81
N SER A 40 5.29 2.07 -7.40
CA SER A 40 3.86 2.34 -7.55
C SER A 40 3.14 1.28 -8.39
N THR A 41 3.77 0.80 -9.46
CA THR A 41 3.23 -0.28 -10.31
C THR A 41 3.07 -1.58 -9.52
N ASP A 42 4.06 -1.94 -8.70
CA ASP A 42 4.04 -3.14 -7.88
C ASP A 42 2.91 -3.08 -6.85
N LEU A 43 2.77 -1.91 -6.19
CA LEU A 43 1.71 -1.64 -5.23
C LEU A 43 0.32 -1.83 -5.85
N GLN A 44 0.06 -1.19 -6.99
CA GLN A 44 -1.23 -1.26 -7.68
C GLN A 44 -1.53 -2.69 -8.13
N LEU A 45 -0.58 -3.35 -8.79
CA LEU A 45 -0.75 -4.71 -9.28
C LEU A 45 -1.01 -5.71 -8.16
N MET A 46 -0.28 -5.61 -7.05
CA MET A 46 -0.49 -6.46 -5.87
C MET A 46 -1.86 -6.21 -5.24
N ALA A 47 -2.21 -4.96 -4.99
CA ALA A 47 -3.47 -4.61 -4.34
C ALA A 47 -4.70 -5.04 -5.18
N GLU A 48 -4.70 -4.74 -6.47
CA GLU A 48 -5.81 -5.10 -7.38
C GLU A 48 -5.96 -6.62 -7.52
N THR A 49 -4.84 -7.35 -7.68
CA THR A 49 -4.88 -8.80 -7.85
C THR A 49 -5.39 -9.49 -6.59
N MET A 50 -4.86 -9.13 -5.42
CA MET A 50 -5.22 -9.77 -4.16
C MET A 50 -6.66 -9.42 -3.74
N ALA A 51 -7.09 -8.18 -3.95
CA ALA A 51 -8.48 -7.79 -3.69
C ALA A 51 -9.46 -8.56 -4.59
N ARG A 52 -9.17 -8.70 -5.88
CA ARG A 52 -9.99 -9.48 -6.82
C ARG A 52 -10.08 -10.94 -6.41
N SER A 53 -8.97 -11.56 -6.05
CA SER A 53 -8.94 -12.95 -5.59
C SER A 53 -9.79 -13.15 -4.33
N MET A 54 -9.65 -12.28 -3.32
CA MET A 54 -10.44 -12.35 -2.09
C MET A 54 -11.94 -12.18 -2.36
N LEU A 55 -12.34 -11.24 -3.23
CA LEU A 55 -13.75 -11.01 -3.57
C LEU A 55 -14.41 -12.21 -4.29
N GLN A 56 -13.60 -13.05 -4.94
CA GLN A 56 -14.04 -14.28 -5.60
C GLN A 56 -14.04 -15.49 -4.66
N ALA A 57 -13.41 -15.40 -3.49
CA ALA A 57 -13.38 -16.49 -2.53
C ALA A 57 -14.81 -16.89 -2.10
N PRO A 58 -15.14 -18.20 -2.02
CA PRO A 58 -16.49 -18.65 -1.68
C PRO A 58 -17.03 -18.05 -0.38
N VAL A 59 -16.19 -17.90 0.63
CA VAL A 59 -16.54 -17.31 1.93
C VAL A 59 -17.02 -15.86 1.82
N ILE A 60 -16.52 -15.10 0.86
CA ILE A 60 -16.95 -13.71 0.61
C ILE A 60 -18.10 -13.71 -0.41
N ALA A 61 -17.97 -14.50 -1.49
CA ALA A 61 -18.94 -14.53 -2.58
C ALA A 61 -20.33 -14.98 -2.14
N SER A 62 -20.42 -15.90 -1.19
CA SER A 62 -21.68 -16.44 -0.65
C SER A 62 -22.22 -15.68 0.57
N SER A 63 -21.45 -14.77 1.15
CA SER A 63 -21.83 -14.01 2.34
C SER A 63 -22.63 -12.76 1.96
N ASN A 64 -23.49 -12.31 2.88
CA ASN A 64 -24.22 -11.04 2.74
C ASN A 64 -23.44 -9.91 3.44
N LEU A 65 -22.54 -9.26 2.69
CA LEU A 65 -21.73 -8.12 3.16
C LEU A 65 -20.97 -8.41 4.47
N PRO A 66 -20.08 -9.39 4.49
CA PRO A 66 -19.33 -9.73 5.70
C PRO A 66 -18.48 -8.56 6.19
N VAL A 67 -18.32 -8.47 7.51
CA VAL A 67 -17.54 -7.43 8.16
C VAL A 67 -16.12 -7.92 8.38
N VAL A 68 -15.15 -7.20 7.84
CA VAL A 68 -13.72 -7.52 7.87
C VAL A 68 -12.96 -6.46 8.67
N THR A 69 -12.02 -6.85 9.51
CA THR A 69 -10.98 -5.95 10.01
C THR A 69 -9.67 -6.23 9.29
N VAL A 70 -8.89 -5.19 9.02
CA VAL A 70 -7.62 -5.32 8.30
C VAL A 70 -6.48 -4.97 9.23
N GLN A 71 -5.53 -5.89 9.40
CA GLN A 71 -4.26 -5.60 10.05
C GLN A 71 -3.27 -5.06 9.02
N GLU A 72 -2.37 -4.20 9.48
CA GLU A 72 -1.30 -3.70 8.62
C GLU A 72 -0.43 -4.83 8.09
N VAL A 73 -0.15 -4.81 6.78
CA VAL A 73 0.77 -5.75 6.13
C VAL A 73 2.16 -5.62 6.77
N ARG A 74 2.78 -6.73 7.14
CA ARG A 74 4.11 -6.73 7.75
C ARG A 74 5.20 -6.68 6.68
N ASN A 75 6.12 -5.71 6.79
CA ASN A 75 7.31 -5.68 5.95
C ASN A 75 8.35 -6.69 6.46
N LYS A 76 8.66 -7.69 5.64
CA LYS A 76 9.72 -8.68 5.86
C LYS A 76 10.78 -8.62 4.74
N THR A 77 10.86 -7.51 4.02
CA THR A 77 11.90 -7.23 3.03
C THR A 77 13.11 -6.58 3.67
N SER A 78 14.20 -6.45 2.92
CA SER A 78 15.40 -5.73 3.35
C SER A 78 15.35 -4.22 3.05
N GLU A 79 14.29 -3.75 2.39
CA GLU A 79 14.13 -2.33 2.03
C GLU A 79 12.98 -1.69 2.81
N TYR A 80 12.99 -0.36 2.90
CA TYR A 80 11.87 0.36 3.44
C TYR A 80 10.71 0.32 2.44
N ILE A 81 9.60 -0.29 2.86
CA ILE A 81 8.32 -0.28 2.11
C ILE A 81 7.26 0.25 3.06
N ASP A 82 6.51 1.25 2.63
CA ASP A 82 5.34 1.74 3.35
C ASP A 82 4.20 0.70 3.26
N THR A 83 4.14 -0.17 4.26
CA THR A 83 3.12 -1.23 4.33
C THR A 83 1.74 -0.70 4.65
N ARG A 84 1.65 0.50 5.21
CA ARG A 84 0.37 1.19 5.38
C ARG A 84 -0.25 1.53 4.03
N ALA A 85 0.55 2.03 3.08
CA ALA A 85 0.09 2.29 1.71
C ALA A 85 -0.42 1.02 1.02
N ILE A 86 0.26 -0.13 1.21
CA ILE A 86 -0.21 -1.43 0.69
C ILE A 86 -1.57 -1.79 1.31
N THR A 87 -1.68 -1.69 2.63
CA THR A 87 -2.90 -2.03 3.38
C THR A 87 -4.08 -1.17 2.94
N ASP A 88 -3.87 0.13 2.81
CA ASP A 88 -4.92 1.08 2.42
C ASP A 88 -5.33 0.91 0.95
N SER A 89 -4.39 0.57 0.06
CA SER A 89 -4.69 0.24 -1.34
C SER A 89 -5.55 -1.02 -1.44
N ILE A 90 -5.21 -2.09 -0.71
CA ILE A 90 -6.01 -3.33 -0.66
C ILE A 90 -7.41 -3.03 -0.11
N ARG A 91 -7.52 -2.27 0.99
CA ARG A 91 -8.81 -1.86 1.57
C ARG A 91 -9.66 -1.09 0.56
N SER A 92 -9.04 -0.15 -0.16
CA SER A 92 -9.72 0.65 -1.18
C SER A 92 -10.24 -0.20 -2.33
N GLU A 93 -9.46 -1.15 -2.83
CA GLU A 93 -9.89 -2.06 -3.90
C GLU A 93 -11.01 -3.00 -3.44
N LEU A 94 -10.94 -3.54 -2.24
CA LEU A 94 -12.00 -4.36 -1.65
C LEU A 94 -13.29 -3.55 -1.46
N GLN A 95 -13.19 -2.30 -1.00
CA GLN A 95 -14.33 -1.40 -0.81
C GLN A 95 -15.01 -1.06 -2.14
N LYS A 96 -14.25 -0.81 -3.21
CA LYS A 96 -14.78 -0.60 -4.57
C LYS A 96 -15.57 -1.80 -5.05
N GLY A 97 -15.20 -3.01 -4.66
CA GLY A 97 -15.93 -4.23 -4.99
C GLY A 97 -17.32 -4.34 -4.35
N GLY A 98 -17.61 -3.57 -3.31
CA GLY A 98 -18.92 -3.45 -2.67
C GLY A 98 -19.44 -4.73 -1.99
N ARG A 99 -18.59 -5.73 -1.76
CA ARG A 99 -18.98 -7.05 -1.22
C ARG A 99 -18.56 -7.29 0.22
N VAL A 100 -17.84 -6.34 0.81
CA VAL A 100 -17.38 -6.39 2.21
C VAL A 100 -17.61 -5.05 2.88
N ARG A 101 -17.76 -5.06 4.20
CA ARG A 101 -17.73 -3.87 5.06
C ARG A 101 -16.49 -3.95 5.94
N PHE A 102 -15.95 -2.79 6.31
CA PHE A 102 -14.81 -2.74 7.20
C PHE A 102 -15.22 -2.28 8.59
N ALA A 103 -14.86 -3.06 9.62
CA ALA A 103 -14.82 -2.59 10.99
C ALA A 103 -13.54 -1.76 11.20
N VAL A 104 -13.59 -0.86 12.17
CA VAL A 104 -12.44 -0.07 12.59
C VAL A 104 -11.31 -1.02 13.02
N ASP A 105 -10.10 -0.74 12.55
CA ASP A 105 -8.89 -1.47 12.95
C ASP A 105 -8.32 -0.94 14.28
N ALA A 106 -7.27 -1.57 14.78
CA ALA A 106 -6.64 -1.17 16.03
C ALA A 106 -6.10 0.28 16.01
N ALA A 107 -5.62 0.74 14.83
CA ALA A 107 -5.11 2.11 14.66
C ALA A 107 -6.23 3.15 14.69
N GLY A 108 -7.39 2.81 14.12
CA GLY A 108 -8.56 3.68 14.09
C GLY A 108 -9.40 3.66 15.38
N MET A 109 -9.15 2.72 16.31
CA MET A 109 -10.02 2.54 17.49
C MET A 109 -10.00 3.75 18.42
N ASN A 110 -8.84 4.30 18.74
CA ASN A 110 -8.75 5.44 19.65
C ASN A 110 -9.48 6.68 19.12
N PRO A 111 -9.25 7.15 17.87
CA PRO A 111 -10.01 8.25 17.30
C PRO A 111 -11.54 8.00 17.29
N GLN A 112 -11.96 6.77 17.02
CA GLN A 112 -13.38 6.41 17.04
C GLN A 112 -13.99 6.52 18.44
N VAL A 113 -13.29 6.03 19.48
CA VAL A 113 -13.75 6.12 20.87
C VAL A 113 -13.78 7.58 21.34
N GLU A 114 -12.79 8.38 20.99
CA GLU A 114 -12.75 9.81 21.31
C GLU A 114 -13.92 10.56 20.68
N GLU A 115 -14.25 10.26 19.41
CA GLU A 115 -15.39 10.84 18.72
C GLU A 115 -16.72 10.46 19.40
N LEU A 116 -16.92 9.20 19.77
CA LEU A 116 -18.08 8.74 20.52
C LEU A 116 -18.23 9.50 21.85
N LYS A 117 -17.15 9.63 22.61
CA LYS A 117 -17.15 10.42 23.85
C LYS A 117 -17.52 11.88 23.61
N ARG A 118 -16.95 12.48 22.57
CA ARG A 118 -17.23 13.88 22.19
C ARG A 118 -18.71 14.08 21.89
N GLN A 119 -19.33 13.19 21.15
CA GLN A 119 -20.75 13.27 20.83
C GLN A 119 -21.65 13.13 22.06
N GLN A 120 -21.30 12.23 22.99
CA GLN A 120 -22.12 11.98 24.19
C GLN A 120 -21.93 12.98 25.31
N GLN A 121 -20.72 13.52 25.49
CA GLN A 121 -20.32 14.24 26.71
C GLN A 121 -20.15 15.74 26.50
N SER A 122 -20.02 16.24 25.27
CA SER A 122 -19.75 17.67 25.02
C SER A 122 -20.97 18.58 25.20
N GLY A 123 -22.18 18.03 25.18
CA GLY A 123 -23.43 18.83 25.15
C GLY A 123 -23.67 19.59 23.85
N LEU A 124 -22.87 19.36 22.81
CA LEU A 124 -22.98 20.05 21.52
C LEU A 124 -23.93 19.36 20.56
N TYR A 125 -24.21 18.09 20.77
CA TYR A 125 -25.01 17.25 19.87
C TYR A 125 -26.39 17.00 20.45
N ALA A 126 -27.38 16.98 19.57
CA ALA A 126 -28.73 16.56 19.94
C ALA A 126 -28.73 15.07 20.34
N LYS A 127 -29.44 14.73 21.41
CA LYS A 127 -29.46 13.37 21.97
C LYS A 127 -29.95 12.33 20.96
N GLU A 128 -30.85 12.73 20.08
CA GLU A 128 -31.51 11.87 19.07
C GLU A 128 -30.54 11.48 17.94
N THR A 129 -29.45 12.24 17.73
CA THR A 129 -28.48 12.03 16.65
C THR A 129 -27.10 11.66 17.16
N ALA A 130 -26.82 11.81 18.44
CA ALA A 130 -25.54 11.40 19.03
C ALA A 130 -25.38 9.88 18.97
N ALA A 131 -24.20 9.43 18.49
CA ALA A 131 -23.93 8.00 18.43
C ALA A 131 -23.82 7.40 19.85
N GLU A 132 -24.46 6.26 20.08
CA GLU A 132 -24.43 5.56 21.34
C GLU A 132 -23.23 4.63 21.48
N MET A 133 -22.70 4.48 22.69
CA MET A 133 -21.69 3.45 23.00
C MET A 133 -22.31 2.05 22.92
N GLY A 134 -21.49 1.06 22.56
CA GLY A 134 -21.93 -0.33 22.46
C GLY A 134 -22.61 -0.71 21.15
N GLN A 135 -22.70 0.19 20.19
CA GLN A 135 -23.32 -0.05 18.87
C GLN A 135 -22.32 -0.39 17.77
N MET A 136 -21.03 -0.52 18.09
CA MET A 136 -20.01 -0.88 17.10
C MET A 136 -20.20 -2.32 16.62
N VAL A 137 -20.17 -2.51 15.30
CA VAL A 137 -20.27 -3.84 14.71
C VAL A 137 -18.90 -4.52 14.73
N GLY A 138 -18.84 -5.69 15.36
CA GLY A 138 -17.63 -6.52 15.40
C GLY A 138 -17.32 -7.14 14.05
N ALA A 139 -16.03 -7.27 13.72
CA ALA A 139 -15.60 -7.97 12.53
C ALA A 139 -15.83 -9.49 12.65
N GLN A 140 -16.27 -10.11 11.55
CA GLN A 140 -16.39 -11.57 11.42
C GLN A 140 -15.06 -12.17 10.99
N TYR A 141 -14.30 -11.43 10.19
CA TYR A 141 -13.03 -11.88 9.61
C TYR A 141 -11.93 -10.87 9.86
N ARG A 142 -10.70 -11.39 9.94
CA ARG A 142 -9.47 -10.62 10.03
C ARG A 142 -8.61 -10.90 8.81
N LEU A 143 -8.31 -9.86 8.02
CA LEU A 143 -7.35 -9.89 6.93
C LEU A 143 -5.99 -9.46 7.45
N GLU A 144 -4.97 -10.26 7.21
CA GLU A 144 -3.59 -9.97 7.56
C GLU A 144 -2.63 -10.49 6.49
N GLY A 145 -1.38 -10.02 6.51
CA GLY A 145 -0.40 -10.51 5.56
C GLY A 145 1.00 -9.97 5.78
N ASN A 146 1.87 -10.30 4.84
CA ASN A 146 3.24 -9.81 4.82
C ASN A 146 3.77 -9.73 3.39
N ILE A 147 4.75 -8.84 3.20
CA ILE A 147 5.55 -8.76 1.98
C ILE A 147 6.98 -9.20 2.29
N ILE A 148 7.54 -10.05 1.43
CA ILE A 148 8.94 -10.47 1.46
C ILE A 148 9.64 -10.06 0.18
N SER A 149 10.99 -10.00 0.22
CA SER A 149 11.82 -9.93 -0.98
C SER A 149 12.95 -10.93 -0.94
N ILE A 150 13.34 -11.43 -2.12
CA ILE A 150 14.56 -12.21 -2.34
C ILE A 150 15.40 -11.47 -3.36
N VAL A 151 16.61 -11.06 -2.96
CA VAL A 151 17.54 -10.31 -3.81
C VAL A 151 18.69 -11.21 -4.20
N LYS A 152 18.96 -11.31 -5.50
CA LYS A 152 20.18 -11.96 -6.04
C LYS A 152 20.94 -10.93 -6.86
N GLN A 153 22.23 -10.82 -6.62
CA GLN A 153 23.09 -9.87 -7.33
C GLN A 153 24.38 -10.56 -7.78
N VAL A 154 24.71 -10.35 -9.03
CA VAL A 154 25.99 -10.69 -9.65
C VAL A 154 26.59 -9.41 -10.25
N LYS A 155 27.81 -9.49 -10.79
CA LYS A 155 28.56 -8.30 -11.27
C LYS A 155 27.73 -7.39 -12.18
N ASP A 156 27.02 -7.97 -13.15
CA ASP A 156 26.35 -7.24 -14.23
C ASP A 156 24.81 -7.36 -14.19
N ALA A 157 24.25 -8.01 -13.17
CA ALA A 157 22.79 -8.16 -13.03
C ALA A 157 22.34 -8.18 -11.56
N LYS A 158 21.18 -7.59 -11.32
CA LYS A 158 20.45 -7.65 -10.04
C LYS A 158 19.04 -8.13 -10.30
N ASP A 159 18.64 -9.19 -9.62
CA ASP A 159 17.29 -9.77 -9.67
C ASP A 159 16.63 -9.61 -8.31
N VAL A 160 15.43 -9.03 -8.29
CA VAL A 160 14.62 -8.84 -7.09
C VAL A 160 13.26 -9.49 -7.31
N TYR A 161 12.94 -10.39 -6.41
CA TYR A 161 11.63 -11.05 -6.35
C TYR A 161 10.89 -10.56 -5.12
N TYR A 162 9.66 -10.09 -5.31
CA TYR A 162 8.73 -9.71 -4.25
C TYR A 162 7.58 -10.68 -4.20
N LYS A 163 7.11 -10.98 -2.99
CA LYS A 163 5.90 -11.76 -2.77
C LYS A 163 5.07 -11.14 -1.65
N LEU A 164 3.83 -10.77 -1.98
CA LEU A 164 2.79 -10.40 -1.03
C LEU A 164 1.94 -11.63 -0.76
N ASN A 165 1.82 -12.01 0.50
CA ASN A 165 0.88 -13.03 0.97
C ASN A 165 -0.21 -12.36 1.81
N LEU A 166 -1.47 -12.73 1.59
CA LEU A 166 -2.61 -12.33 2.40
C LEU A 166 -3.38 -13.55 2.89
N GLN A 167 -3.98 -13.44 4.07
CA GLN A 167 -4.74 -14.48 4.75
C GLN A 167 -6.00 -13.89 5.39
N LEU A 168 -7.12 -14.54 5.17
CA LEU A 168 -8.41 -14.20 5.78
C LEU A 168 -8.78 -15.24 6.83
N TRP A 169 -8.82 -14.82 8.07
CA TRP A 169 -9.13 -15.65 9.22
C TRP A 169 -10.53 -15.38 9.75
N ASN A 170 -11.28 -16.41 10.04
CA ASN A 170 -12.53 -16.32 10.77
C ASN A 170 -12.23 -16.11 12.26
N ILE A 171 -12.69 -14.99 12.80
CA ILE A 171 -12.37 -14.60 14.19
C ILE A 171 -13.04 -15.54 15.19
N ARG A 172 -14.23 -16.08 14.87
CA ARG A 172 -15.01 -16.90 15.80
C ARG A 172 -14.38 -18.28 16.04
N ASN A 173 -13.92 -18.94 14.96
CA ASN A 173 -13.46 -20.34 15.02
C ASN A 173 -11.96 -20.50 14.74
N GLY A 174 -11.26 -19.43 14.37
CA GLY A 174 -9.83 -19.45 14.09
C GLY A 174 -9.45 -20.14 12.78
N LEU A 175 -10.40 -20.44 11.89
CA LEU A 175 -10.10 -21.08 10.62
C LEU A 175 -9.58 -20.09 9.59
N LEU A 176 -8.61 -20.54 8.77
CA LEU A 176 -8.15 -19.84 7.58
C LEU A 176 -9.17 -20.09 6.45
N GLU A 177 -9.91 -19.07 6.07
CA GLU A 177 -11.00 -19.18 5.10
C GLU A 177 -10.54 -18.87 3.67
N TRP A 178 -9.48 -18.08 3.53
CA TRP A 178 -8.87 -17.78 2.26
C TRP A 178 -7.41 -17.37 2.46
N SER A 179 -6.57 -17.76 1.52
CA SER A 179 -5.19 -17.30 1.40
C SER A 179 -4.79 -17.24 -0.06
N ASP A 180 -4.02 -16.21 -0.43
CA ASP A 180 -3.47 -16.10 -1.77
C ASP A 180 -2.15 -15.32 -1.74
N GLU A 181 -1.40 -15.41 -2.85
CA GLU A 181 -0.09 -14.78 -3.02
C GLU A 181 -0.01 -14.05 -4.37
N LYS A 182 0.64 -12.90 -4.37
CA LYS A 182 1.03 -12.20 -5.60
C LYS A 182 2.53 -12.01 -5.65
N GLU A 183 3.10 -12.48 -6.74
CA GLU A 183 4.54 -12.44 -7.00
C GLU A 183 4.87 -11.42 -8.09
N ILE A 184 6.01 -10.76 -7.95
CA ILE A 184 6.60 -9.84 -8.94
C ILE A 184 8.10 -10.09 -8.98
N ARG A 185 8.66 -10.11 -10.19
CA ARG A 185 10.11 -10.20 -10.39
C ARG A 185 10.59 -9.08 -11.29
N LYS A 186 11.67 -8.42 -10.87
CA LYS A 186 12.34 -7.36 -11.60
C LYS A 186 13.82 -7.69 -11.76
N THR A 187 14.32 -7.61 -12.97
CA THR A 187 15.73 -7.83 -13.27
C THR A 187 16.33 -6.59 -13.90
N THR A 188 17.44 -6.12 -13.36
CA THR A 188 18.25 -5.04 -13.94
C THR A 188 19.57 -5.63 -14.43
N THR A 189 19.90 -5.35 -15.68
CA THR A 189 21.20 -5.69 -16.29
C THR A 189 21.97 -4.42 -16.60
N ARG A 190 23.28 -4.42 -16.39
CA ARG A 190 24.19 -3.37 -16.88
C ARG A 190 24.67 -3.80 -18.25
N GLY A 191 24.35 -3.02 -19.25
CA GLY A 191 24.90 -3.15 -20.59
C GLY A 191 26.31 -2.55 -20.70
#